data_7c47e5c246a06e9d2680c3b0b757c882
#
_entry.id   7c47e5c246a06e9d2680c3b0b757c882
#
_cell.length_a   1.000
_cell.length_b   1.000
_cell.length_c   1.000
_cell.angle_alpha   90.00
_cell.angle_beta   90.00
_cell.angle_gamma   90.00
#
_symmetry.space_group_name_H-M   'P 1'
#
loop_
_entity.id
_entity.type
_entity.pdbx_description
1 polymer ?
#
loop_
_entity_poly.entity_id
_entity_poly.type
_entity_poly.pdbx_seq_one_letter_code
_entity_poly.pdbx_strand_id
1 'polypeptide(L)'
;MSLVSVIPLASQSCLPRSLSSSIHEVKPFHTTIPNLGMRRQRKLTSTPHAAASMTAVSDDAATRRRGDYHSNLWDDDFIQSLSAPYGEPSHRERAERLIGEIKKLFTSMSNEDGESINPLNDLIQRLWMVDSVERLGIDRHFKNEIESALDYVYSYWRVEKGIGCGRGSVVTDLNSTALGLRTLRLHGYPVSSVVLKDFQDQNGHFAACSPIKTEGEIRSALNLYRASLIAFPGEKVMEDAEIFSQKYLKEALQKIPVSSLSQEIEYALEYGWHTNMPRLEARNYMDVFGHPTSPWLNKNKPQYMDGEKLLELAKLEFNMFHSLQLKELRDISRWWKDSDLPKLDFSRHRHVEYYTLASNIATDPKHRAFRLGFAKTCYLVTVLDDIYDTFGTMDEIELFTEAVRRWDPSEIERLPEYMKVVYMVLYNALTEMAREAEKTQGRDMLKYARKAWEVYFESYIQEAKWIATGSLPTFEEYLENGKPSSAYRAAALTPILTLDVPLPERVLRGIDFPSTFNDLASTFLRLRGDTRCYKADRDRGEEASCISCYMKDNPGTTEEDALNHINSMVNEVIKELNWEFLRPDSYIPMPARQHAFDITRALHHIYKYRDGFSNATLETKNLVRRMVLEPVAL
;
A
#
# COMPACT_ATOMS: atom_id res chain seq x y z
N MET A 1 -20.38 -55.33 0.25
CA MET A 1 -21.68 -55.47 -0.45
C MET A 1 -22.19 -54.05 -0.59
N SER A 2 -21.85 -53.39 -1.71
CA SER A 2 -22.71 -53.23 -2.92
C SER A 2 -23.93 -52.38 -2.61
N LEU A 3 -24.08 -51.19 -3.15
CA LEU A 3 -24.34 -50.90 -4.55
C LEU A 3 -24.02 -49.42 -4.93
N VAL A 4 -23.35 -49.33 -6.03
CA VAL A 4 -23.13 -48.15 -6.88
C VAL A 4 -24.42 -47.85 -7.64
N SER A 5 -24.80 -46.58 -7.78
CA SER A 5 -25.62 -46.17 -8.90
C SER A 5 -25.09 -44.85 -9.51
N VAL A 6 -24.60 -45.02 -10.70
CA VAL A 6 -24.17 -44.01 -11.68
C VAL A 6 -25.42 -43.55 -12.42
N ILE A 7 -25.60 -42.23 -12.60
CA ILE A 7 -26.48 -41.66 -13.63
C ILE A 7 -25.72 -40.49 -14.32
N PRO A 8 -25.85 -40.32 -15.63
CA PRO A 8 -24.85 -39.74 -16.49
C PRO A 8 -25.00 -38.22 -16.76
N LEU A 9 -23.87 -37.64 -17.16
CA LEU A 9 -23.73 -36.30 -17.74
C LEU A 9 -24.63 -36.10 -18.96
N ALA A 10 -25.37 -35.00 -18.96
CA ALA A 10 -25.85 -34.37 -20.18
C ALA A 10 -25.19 -33.03 -20.35
N SER A 11 -24.35 -32.95 -21.36
CA SER A 11 -23.72 -31.73 -21.87
C SER A 11 -24.76 -30.80 -22.47
N GLN A 12 -24.83 -29.55 -22.00
CA GLN A 12 -25.30 -28.44 -22.83
C GLN A 12 -24.43 -27.22 -22.60
N SER A 13 -23.69 -26.91 -23.65
CA SER A 13 -22.94 -25.69 -23.88
C SER A 13 -23.90 -24.50 -23.97
N CYS A 14 -23.79 -23.53 -23.08
CA CYS A 14 -24.32 -22.19 -23.27
C CYS A 14 -23.22 -21.19 -22.94
N LEU A 15 -22.61 -20.63 -23.99
CA LEU A 15 -21.82 -19.43 -23.94
C LEU A 15 -22.71 -18.24 -23.53
N PRO A 16 -22.36 -17.42 -22.55
CA PRO A 16 -23.03 -16.16 -22.35
C PRO A 16 -22.51 -15.11 -23.36
N ARG A 17 -23.46 -14.48 -24.00
CA ARG A 17 -23.26 -13.33 -24.90
C ARG A 17 -22.56 -12.18 -24.18
N SER A 18 -21.60 -11.56 -24.87
CA SER A 18 -21.01 -10.29 -24.53
C SER A 18 -22.06 -9.23 -24.20
N LEU A 19 -22.10 -8.77 -22.96
CA LEU A 19 -22.79 -7.53 -22.61
C LEU A 19 -21.84 -6.37 -22.94
N SER A 20 -22.19 -5.64 -23.99
CA SER A 20 -21.62 -4.33 -24.29
C SER A 20 -22.02 -3.37 -23.17
N SER A 21 -21.06 -2.93 -22.37
CA SER A 21 -21.24 -1.83 -21.44
C SER A 21 -21.44 -0.53 -22.22
N SER A 22 -22.64 0.01 -22.19
CA SER A 22 -22.93 1.39 -22.59
C SER A 22 -22.30 2.32 -21.56
N ILE A 23 -21.19 2.92 -21.94
CA ILE A 23 -20.56 4.03 -21.22
C ILE A 23 -21.45 5.24 -21.43
N HIS A 24 -22.09 5.70 -20.36
CA HIS A 24 -22.69 7.04 -20.35
C HIS A 24 -21.57 8.07 -20.34
N GLU A 25 -21.41 8.75 -21.47
CA GLU A 25 -20.56 9.93 -21.59
C GLU A 25 -21.04 11.02 -20.63
N VAL A 26 -20.23 11.31 -19.63
CA VAL A 26 -20.31 12.55 -18.86
C VAL A 26 -19.65 13.63 -19.71
N LYS A 27 -20.44 14.59 -20.21
CA LYS A 27 -19.96 15.73 -20.98
C LYS A 27 -18.93 16.53 -20.19
N PRO A 28 -17.76 16.83 -20.77
CA PRO A 28 -16.79 17.70 -20.12
C PRO A 28 -17.25 19.17 -20.19
N PHE A 29 -17.11 19.87 -19.06
CA PHE A 29 -17.19 21.32 -19.01
C PHE A 29 -16.06 21.92 -19.85
N HIS A 30 -16.42 22.65 -20.90
CA HIS A 30 -15.50 23.44 -21.69
C HIS A 30 -15.04 24.68 -20.91
N THR A 31 -13.80 24.69 -20.47
CA THR A 31 -13.06 25.92 -20.21
C THR A 31 -12.16 26.19 -21.41
N THR A 32 -12.49 27.22 -22.15
CA THR A 32 -11.73 27.75 -23.28
C THR A 32 -10.36 28.28 -22.82
N ILE A 33 -9.27 27.64 -23.26
CA ILE A 33 -7.91 28.20 -23.19
C ILE A 33 -7.60 28.87 -24.53
N PRO A 34 -7.08 30.12 -24.56
CA PRO A 34 -6.81 30.84 -25.80
C PRO A 34 -5.63 30.21 -26.56
N ASN A 35 -5.79 30.02 -27.85
CA ASN A 35 -4.79 29.65 -28.82
C ASN A 35 -3.66 30.68 -28.87
N LEU A 36 -2.45 30.28 -28.49
CA LEU A 36 -1.20 31.00 -28.80
C LEU A 36 -0.57 30.41 -30.06
N GLY A 37 -0.45 31.27 -31.04
CA GLY A 37 -0.14 30.97 -32.41
C GLY A 37 1.21 30.27 -32.66
N MET A 38 1.19 29.31 -33.57
CA MET A 38 2.36 28.71 -34.18
C MET A 38 3.21 29.75 -34.92
N ARG A 39 4.43 30.01 -34.43
CA ARG A 39 5.50 30.67 -35.20
C ARG A 39 6.26 29.65 -36.02
N ARG A 40 6.24 29.84 -37.34
CA ARG A 40 7.04 29.08 -38.32
C ARG A 40 8.53 29.20 -37.97
N GLN A 41 9.20 28.05 -37.80
CA GLN A 41 10.64 27.96 -37.73
C GLN A 41 11.28 28.19 -39.10
N ARG A 42 12.17 29.19 -39.17
CA ARG A 42 13.09 29.38 -40.29
C ARG A 42 14.24 28.36 -40.18
N LYS A 43 14.50 27.63 -41.27
CA LYS A 43 15.72 26.84 -41.43
C LYS A 43 16.96 27.76 -41.42
N LEU A 44 17.84 27.52 -40.47
CA LEU A 44 19.21 28.02 -40.50
C LEU A 44 20.12 26.87 -40.93
N THR A 45 20.78 27.05 -42.05
CA THR A 45 21.86 26.20 -42.51
C THR A 45 23.12 26.49 -41.71
N SER A 46 23.67 25.50 -41.01
CA SER A 46 24.98 25.54 -40.38
C SER A 46 25.96 24.63 -41.06
N THR A 47 27.09 25.17 -41.43
CA THR A 47 28.31 24.52 -41.96
C THR A 47 28.95 23.59 -40.92
N PRO A 48 29.63 22.52 -41.34
CA PRO A 48 30.19 21.55 -40.43
C PRO A 48 31.52 22.02 -39.83
N HIS A 49 31.60 22.06 -38.49
CA HIS A 49 32.88 22.07 -37.79
C HIS A 49 33.33 20.66 -37.41
N ALA A 50 34.62 20.42 -37.59
CA ALA A 50 35.31 19.17 -37.49
C ALA A 50 35.01 18.37 -36.22
N ALA A 51 34.62 17.11 -36.37
CA ALA A 51 34.52 16.12 -35.32
C ALA A 51 35.93 15.72 -34.86
N ALA A 52 36.21 15.93 -33.60
CA ALA A 52 37.31 15.26 -32.93
C ALA A 52 36.89 13.80 -32.72
N SER A 53 37.74 12.88 -33.16
CA SER A 53 37.65 11.46 -33.05
C SER A 53 37.48 11.03 -31.59
N MET A 54 36.28 10.61 -31.18
CA MET A 54 36.10 9.77 -30.01
C MET A 54 36.34 8.31 -30.42
N THR A 55 37.33 7.73 -29.79
CA THR A 55 37.72 6.33 -29.89
C THR A 55 36.54 5.39 -29.74
N ALA A 56 36.54 4.35 -30.57
CA ALA A 56 35.54 3.30 -30.66
C ALA A 56 35.06 2.78 -29.28
N VAL A 57 33.81 3.01 -28.98
CA VAL A 57 33.04 2.18 -28.05
C VAL A 57 32.78 0.88 -28.83
N SER A 58 33.19 -0.22 -28.24
CA SER A 58 33.11 -1.56 -28.81
C SER A 58 31.72 -1.91 -29.33
N ASP A 59 31.63 -2.72 -30.36
CA ASP A 59 30.43 -3.25 -31.05
C ASP A 59 29.45 -4.07 -30.16
N ASP A 60 29.69 -4.09 -28.86
CA ASP A 60 28.91 -4.86 -27.85
C ASP A 60 27.53 -4.26 -27.53
N ALA A 61 27.27 -2.99 -27.87
CA ALA A 61 26.02 -2.33 -27.55
C ALA A 61 24.80 -2.84 -28.35
N ALA A 62 25.06 -3.52 -29.52
CA ALA A 62 24.01 -4.00 -30.41
C ALA A 62 23.37 -5.34 -29.95
N THR A 63 23.95 -6.05 -28.99
CA THR A 63 23.54 -7.40 -28.56
C THR A 63 22.94 -7.44 -27.15
N ARG A 64 22.93 -6.33 -26.42
CA ARG A 64 22.38 -6.29 -25.04
C ARG A 64 20.86 -6.41 -25.06
N ARG A 65 20.30 -7.24 -24.17
CA ARG A 65 18.86 -7.32 -23.97
C ARG A 65 18.35 -6.00 -23.40
N ARG A 66 17.16 -5.60 -23.80
CA ARG A 66 16.47 -4.42 -23.27
C ARG A 66 15.02 -4.77 -23.01
N GLY A 67 14.49 -4.32 -21.88
CA GLY A 67 13.05 -4.38 -21.63
C GLY A 67 12.31 -3.35 -22.51
N ASP A 68 11.13 -3.71 -23.02
CA ASP A 68 10.22 -2.78 -23.71
C ASP A 68 9.40 -2.00 -22.67
N TYR A 69 10.05 -1.09 -21.97
CA TYR A 69 9.43 -0.32 -20.89
C TYR A 69 8.88 1.01 -21.38
N HIS A 70 7.72 1.40 -20.84
CA HIS A 70 7.19 2.74 -21.08
C HIS A 70 8.16 3.81 -20.54
N SER A 71 8.33 4.88 -21.33
CA SER A 71 9.10 6.06 -20.95
C SER A 71 8.58 6.70 -19.65
N ASN A 72 9.36 7.63 -19.09
CA ASN A 72 8.92 8.46 -17.97
C ASN A 72 7.59 9.16 -18.30
N LEU A 73 6.62 9.07 -17.39
CA LEU A 73 5.27 9.64 -17.58
C LEU A 73 5.19 11.13 -17.25
N TRP A 74 6.20 11.65 -16.56
CA TRP A 74 6.17 12.96 -15.95
C TRP A 74 7.33 13.82 -16.45
N ASP A 75 6.99 15.00 -16.92
CA ASP A 75 7.96 16.00 -17.34
C ASP A 75 8.56 16.70 -16.11
N ASP A 76 9.91 16.81 -16.05
CA ASP A 76 10.59 17.44 -14.92
C ASP A 76 10.29 18.94 -14.83
N ASP A 77 10.24 19.66 -15.95
CA ASP A 77 9.92 21.09 -15.96
C ASP A 77 8.49 21.32 -15.46
N PHE A 78 7.57 20.44 -15.78
CA PHE A 78 6.22 20.47 -15.20
C PHE A 78 6.27 20.28 -13.68
N ILE A 79 7.01 19.28 -13.17
CA ILE A 79 7.14 19.04 -11.72
C ILE A 79 7.75 20.25 -11.01
N GLN A 80 8.81 20.86 -11.58
CA GLN A 80 9.45 22.03 -10.99
C GLN A 80 8.54 23.27 -10.98
N SER A 81 7.56 23.35 -11.90
CA SER A 81 6.62 24.47 -11.99
C SER A 81 5.46 24.41 -10.98
N LEU A 82 5.25 23.27 -10.31
CA LEU A 82 4.14 23.07 -9.39
C LEU A 82 4.18 24.05 -8.21
N SER A 83 3.06 24.69 -7.90
CA SER A 83 2.90 25.58 -6.76
C SER A 83 2.34 24.85 -5.53
N ALA A 84 2.64 25.35 -4.34
CA ALA A 84 2.23 24.78 -3.06
C ALA A 84 1.36 25.78 -2.26
N PRO A 85 0.08 26.00 -2.62
CA PRO A 85 -0.73 27.12 -2.15
C PRO A 85 -1.18 26.99 -0.69
N TYR A 86 -1.29 25.78 -0.15
CA TYR A 86 -1.82 25.53 1.20
C TYR A 86 -0.75 25.55 2.30
N GLY A 87 0.42 26.12 2.04
CA GLY A 87 1.48 26.30 3.04
C GLY A 87 1.34 27.56 3.91
N GLU A 88 0.30 28.36 3.71
CA GLU A 88 0.08 29.63 4.41
C GLU A 88 -0.27 29.43 5.89
N PRO A 89 0.20 30.32 6.80
CA PRO A 89 -0.06 30.22 8.23
C PRO A 89 -1.55 30.18 8.59
N SER A 90 -2.40 30.87 7.84
CA SER A 90 -3.86 30.92 8.05
C SER A 90 -4.54 29.55 8.00
N HIS A 91 -4.10 28.65 7.12
CA HIS A 91 -4.64 27.28 7.06
C HIS A 91 -4.29 26.50 8.33
N ARG A 92 -3.05 26.66 8.83
CA ARG A 92 -2.62 26.02 10.09
C ARG A 92 -3.39 26.54 11.29
N GLU A 93 -3.54 27.86 11.42
CA GLU A 93 -4.32 28.46 12.51
C GLU A 93 -5.78 28.00 12.48
N ARG A 94 -6.37 27.84 11.29
CA ARG A 94 -7.74 27.31 11.15
C ARG A 94 -7.81 25.85 11.60
N ALA A 95 -6.85 25.01 11.18
CA ALA A 95 -6.77 23.60 11.59
C ALA A 95 -6.61 23.48 13.11
N GLU A 96 -5.74 24.28 13.76
CA GLU A 96 -5.53 24.27 15.20
C GLU A 96 -6.82 24.62 15.97
N ARG A 97 -7.60 25.60 15.51
CA ARG A 97 -8.90 25.92 16.11
C ARG A 97 -9.87 24.74 16.01
N LEU A 98 -9.98 24.11 14.83
CA LEU A 98 -10.84 22.94 14.62
C LEU A 98 -10.41 21.76 15.49
N ILE A 99 -9.10 21.49 15.61
CA ILE A 99 -8.59 20.46 16.52
C ILE A 99 -9.07 20.72 17.95
N GLY A 100 -8.94 21.96 18.45
CA GLY A 100 -9.41 22.32 19.78
C GLY A 100 -10.93 22.15 19.98
N GLU A 101 -11.73 22.43 18.95
CA GLU A 101 -13.18 22.24 18.97
C GLU A 101 -13.57 20.75 18.96
N ILE A 102 -12.91 19.92 18.13
CA ILE A 102 -13.16 18.49 18.04
C ILE A 102 -12.73 17.76 19.33
N LYS A 103 -11.62 18.18 19.98
CA LYS A 103 -11.23 17.66 21.30
C LYS A 103 -12.33 17.86 22.34
N LYS A 104 -13.02 19.00 22.31
CA LYS A 104 -14.17 19.25 23.22
C LYS A 104 -15.33 18.29 22.94
N LEU A 105 -15.55 17.87 21.66
CA LEU A 105 -16.57 16.87 21.34
C LEU A 105 -16.22 15.51 21.95
N PHE A 106 -14.97 15.06 21.88
CA PHE A 106 -14.52 13.85 22.57
C PHE A 106 -14.73 13.94 24.08
N THR A 107 -14.35 15.06 24.69
CA THR A 107 -14.53 15.28 26.14
C THR A 107 -16.01 15.28 26.54
N SER A 108 -16.90 15.86 25.74
CA SER A 108 -18.34 15.85 26.02
C SER A 108 -18.94 14.44 25.97
N MET A 109 -18.37 13.54 25.16
CA MET A 109 -18.74 12.13 25.15
C MET A 109 -18.21 11.35 26.37
N SER A 110 -17.19 11.87 27.06
CA SER A 110 -16.52 11.16 28.17
C SER A 110 -17.11 11.50 29.55
N ASN A 111 -17.91 12.55 29.67
CA ASN A 111 -18.48 12.98 30.96
C ASN A 111 -19.60 12.04 31.39
N GLU A 112 -19.34 11.23 32.43
CA GLU A 112 -20.30 10.28 33.02
C GLU A 112 -21.53 10.95 33.65
N ASP A 113 -21.40 12.23 34.08
CA ASP A 113 -22.46 13.01 34.74
C ASP A 113 -23.34 13.79 33.75
N GLY A 114 -23.10 13.68 32.43
CA GLY A 114 -23.82 14.44 31.41
C GLY A 114 -25.15 13.82 31.03
N GLU A 115 -26.26 14.53 31.25
CA GLU A 115 -27.58 14.25 30.64
C GLU A 115 -27.54 14.19 29.09
N SER A 116 -26.37 14.41 28.50
CA SER A 116 -26.16 14.62 27.08
C SER A 116 -25.98 13.33 26.24
N ILE A 117 -25.60 12.19 26.85
CA ILE A 117 -25.31 10.96 26.11
C ILE A 117 -26.32 9.87 26.44
N ASN A 118 -27.06 9.45 25.40
CA ASN A 118 -28.03 8.38 25.56
C ASN A 118 -27.32 7.03 25.85
N PRO A 119 -27.53 6.41 27.03
CA PRO A 119 -26.88 5.15 27.40
C PRO A 119 -27.27 3.96 26.51
N LEU A 120 -28.21 4.14 25.59
CA LEU A 120 -28.62 3.11 24.64
C LEU A 120 -27.75 3.04 23.38
N ASN A 121 -26.91 4.07 23.15
CA ASN A 121 -26.07 4.13 21.92
C ASN A 121 -24.70 4.80 22.13
N ASP A 122 -24.26 5.01 23.37
CA ASP A 122 -23.02 5.71 23.67
C ASP A 122 -21.75 4.93 23.26
N LEU A 123 -21.80 3.60 23.22
CA LEU A 123 -20.65 2.78 22.79
C LEU A 123 -20.45 2.88 21.28
N ILE A 124 -21.53 2.72 20.50
CA ILE A 124 -21.44 2.79 19.02
C ILE A 124 -21.08 4.21 18.56
N GLN A 125 -21.49 5.25 19.26
CA GLN A 125 -21.13 6.64 18.96
C GLN A 125 -19.64 6.90 19.11
N ARG A 126 -19.01 6.39 20.19
CA ARG A 126 -17.56 6.48 20.40
C ARG A 126 -16.80 5.73 19.29
N LEU A 127 -17.26 4.54 18.95
CA LEU A 127 -16.66 3.77 17.86
C LEU A 127 -16.77 4.50 16.50
N TRP A 128 -17.93 5.11 16.19
CA TRP A 128 -18.08 5.89 14.98
C TRP A 128 -17.18 7.13 14.95
N MET A 129 -17.02 7.82 16.09
CA MET A 129 -16.14 8.98 16.17
C MET A 129 -14.69 8.58 15.93
N VAL A 130 -14.21 7.50 16.57
CA VAL A 130 -12.86 6.96 16.36
C VAL A 130 -12.68 6.52 14.90
N ASP A 131 -13.57 5.67 14.37
CA ASP A 131 -13.51 5.21 12.97
C ASP A 131 -13.50 6.38 11.97
N SER A 132 -14.27 7.44 12.25
CA SER A 132 -14.33 8.61 11.36
C SER A 132 -13.05 9.42 11.35
N VAL A 133 -12.46 9.72 12.52
CA VAL A 133 -11.22 10.52 12.57
C VAL A 133 -10.03 9.76 12.00
N GLU A 134 -9.98 8.44 12.17
CA GLU A 134 -8.95 7.57 11.58
C GLU A 134 -9.07 7.52 10.06
N ARG A 135 -10.27 7.24 9.56
CA ARG A 135 -10.53 7.14 8.12
C ARG A 135 -10.41 8.48 7.40
N LEU A 136 -10.66 9.59 8.08
CA LEU A 136 -10.40 10.93 7.57
C LEU A 136 -8.92 11.32 7.62
N GLY A 137 -8.05 10.51 8.26
CA GLY A 137 -6.60 10.73 8.35
C GLY A 137 -6.20 11.88 9.25
N ILE A 138 -7.00 12.18 10.27
CA ILE A 138 -6.78 13.27 11.25
C ILE A 138 -6.53 12.75 12.68
N ASP A 139 -6.49 11.45 12.88
CA ASP A 139 -6.34 10.73 14.16
C ASP A 139 -5.07 11.11 14.93
N ARG A 140 -4.00 11.50 14.24
CA ARG A 140 -2.73 11.92 14.87
C ARG A 140 -2.89 13.05 15.88
N HIS A 141 -3.95 13.86 15.75
CA HIS A 141 -4.26 14.98 16.65
C HIS A 141 -5.06 14.58 17.90
N PHE A 142 -5.62 13.35 17.93
CA PHE A 142 -6.60 12.89 18.90
C PHE A 142 -6.19 11.61 19.63
N LYS A 143 -4.90 11.29 19.70
CA LYS A 143 -4.41 10.01 20.24
C LYS A 143 -4.92 9.70 21.65
N ASN A 144 -4.84 10.68 22.57
CA ASN A 144 -5.30 10.51 23.94
C ASN A 144 -6.83 10.38 24.02
N GLU A 145 -7.54 11.14 23.18
CA GLU A 145 -8.99 11.12 23.11
C GLU A 145 -9.50 9.78 22.54
N ILE A 146 -8.82 9.25 21.53
CA ILE A 146 -9.09 7.93 20.95
C ILE A 146 -8.84 6.83 21.99
N GLU A 147 -7.69 6.84 22.66
CA GLU A 147 -7.36 5.88 23.72
C GLU A 147 -8.43 5.87 24.82
N SER A 148 -8.80 7.05 25.35
CA SER A 148 -9.84 7.17 26.36
C SER A 148 -11.21 6.66 25.88
N ALA A 149 -11.58 6.94 24.63
CA ALA A 149 -12.83 6.44 24.05
C ALA A 149 -12.85 4.91 23.91
N LEU A 150 -11.72 4.33 23.50
CA LEU A 150 -11.57 2.88 23.33
C LEU A 150 -11.46 2.15 24.67
N ASP A 151 -10.78 2.71 25.67
CA ASP A 151 -10.75 2.16 27.04
C ASP A 151 -12.17 2.06 27.60
N TYR A 152 -12.98 3.11 27.38
CA TYR A 152 -14.39 3.10 27.79
C TYR A 152 -15.16 1.99 27.06
N VAL A 153 -15.05 1.88 25.74
CA VAL A 153 -15.73 0.82 24.96
C VAL A 153 -15.26 -0.56 25.42
N TYR A 154 -13.96 -0.73 25.65
CA TYR A 154 -13.38 -2.01 26.09
C TYR A 154 -13.87 -2.41 27.49
N SER A 155 -14.11 -1.47 28.39
CA SER A 155 -14.69 -1.76 29.72
C SER A 155 -16.08 -2.42 29.68
N TYR A 156 -16.81 -2.25 28.59
CA TYR A 156 -18.11 -2.90 28.33
C TYR A 156 -18.01 -4.11 27.39
N TRP A 157 -16.80 -4.45 26.90
CA TRP A 157 -16.57 -5.58 26.02
C TRP A 157 -16.78 -6.92 26.75
N ARG A 158 -17.70 -7.73 26.28
CA ARG A 158 -17.96 -9.07 26.82
C ARG A 158 -17.14 -10.09 26.04
N VAL A 159 -16.21 -10.78 26.69
CA VAL A 159 -15.14 -11.62 26.08
C VAL A 159 -15.64 -12.60 25.02
N GLU A 160 -16.82 -13.19 25.20
CA GLU A 160 -17.38 -14.18 24.25
C GLU A 160 -18.58 -13.66 23.46
N LYS A 161 -19.06 -12.46 23.73
CA LYS A 161 -20.34 -11.94 23.18
C LYS A 161 -20.23 -10.59 22.47
N GLY A 162 -19.10 -9.86 22.62
CA GLY A 162 -18.96 -8.52 22.08
C GLY A 162 -19.76 -7.47 22.84
N ILE A 163 -20.33 -6.50 22.13
CA ILE A 163 -21.06 -5.35 22.71
C ILE A 163 -22.40 -5.10 22.01
N GLY A 164 -23.29 -4.38 22.69
CA GLY A 164 -24.44 -3.72 22.09
C GLY A 164 -24.16 -2.27 21.72
N CYS A 165 -25.16 -1.54 21.26
CA CYS A 165 -25.03 -0.14 20.85
C CYS A 165 -24.60 0.78 21.99
N GLY A 166 -25.01 0.51 23.24
CA GLY A 166 -24.72 1.33 24.40
C GLY A 166 -24.53 0.54 25.68
N ARG A 167 -24.01 1.23 26.73
CA ARG A 167 -23.78 0.65 28.06
C ARG A 167 -25.06 0.07 28.72
N GLY A 168 -26.22 0.59 28.36
CA GLY A 168 -27.52 0.09 28.79
C GLY A 168 -28.07 -1.08 27.97
N SER A 169 -27.36 -1.56 26.95
CA SER A 169 -27.83 -2.65 26.11
C SER A 169 -27.80 -3.98 26.83
N VAL A 170 -28.95 -4.67 26.85
CA VAL A 170 -29.10 -6.03 27.45
C VAL A 170 -28.51 -7.07 26.48
N VAL A 171 -28.69 -6.85 25.19
CA VAL A 171 -28.22 -7.74 24.11
C VAL A 171 -27.09 -7.12 23.33
N THR A 172 -26.25 -7.97 22.75
CA THR A 172 -25.21 -7.55 21.79
C THR A 172 -25.82 -7.45 20.39
N ASP A 173 -25.22 -6.64 19.53
CA ASP A 173 -25.61 -6.56 18.11
C ASP A 173 -24.38 -6.71 17.19
N LEU A 174 -24.61 -7.24 15.98
CA LEU A 174 -23.54 -7.53 15.04
C LEU A 174 -22.81 -6.28 14.58
N ASN A 175 -23.53 -5.18 14.33
CA ASN A 175 -22.92 -3.93 13.86
C ASN A 175 -21.90 -3.36 14.85
N SER A 176 -22.32 -3.19 16.12
CA SER A 176 -21.45 -2.67 17.18
C SER A 176 -20.32 -3.64 17.51
N THR A 177 -20.60 -4.95 17.54
CA THR A 177 -19.59 -5.98 17.82
C THR A 177 -18.54 -6.06 16.72
N ALA A 178 -18.93 -6.06 15.45
CA ALA A 178 -17.98 -6.12 14.34
C ALA A 178 -17.13 -4.84 14.24
N LEU A 179 -17.74 -3.65 14.39
CA LEU A 179 -17.00 -2.39 14.41
C LEU A 179 -16.06 -2.33 15.63
N GLY A 180 -16.54 -2.73 16.81
CA GLY A 180 -15.75 -2.78 18.03
C GLY A 180 -14.58 -3.77 17.93
N LEU A 181 -14.82 -4.99 17.40
CA LEU A 181 -13.77 -5.98 17.18
C LEU A 181 -12.64 -5.42 16.31
N ARG A 182 -13.01 -4.78 15.19
CA ARG A 182 -12.03 -4.18 14.28
C ARG A 182 -11.27 -3.03 14.96
N THR A 183 -11.96 -2.07 15.51
CA THR A 183 -11.33 -0.87 16.06
C THR A 183 -10.46 -1.19 17.27
N LEU A 184 -10.95 -2.00 18.22
CA LEU A 184 -10.18 -2.43 19.38
C LEU A 184 -8.95 -3.25 18.99
N ARG A 185 -9.10 -4.19 18.02
CA ARG A 185 -7.96 -5.01 17.55
C ARG A 185 -6.88 -4.15 16.89
N LEU A 186 -7.26 -3.15 16.07
CA LEU A 186 -6.31 -2.22 15.45
C LEU A 186 -5.52 -1.39 16.45
N HIS A 187 -6.07 -1.17 17.65
CA HIS A 187 -5.42 -0.46 18.76
C HIS A 187 -4.74 -1.40 19.77
N GLY A 188 -4.62 -2.69 19.46
CA GLY A 188 -3.88 -3.65 20.28
C GLY A 188 -4.64 -4.18 21.52
N TYR A 189 -5.95 -3.92 21.62
CA TYR A 189 -6.76 -4.54 22.68
C TYR A 189 -6.93 -6.04 22.40
N PRO A 190 -6.84 -6.89 23.46
CA PRO A 190 -6.93 -8.33 23.32
C PRO A 190 -8.39 -8.80 23.13
N VAL A 191 -8.91 -8.65 21.92
CA VAL A 191 -10.28 -9.05 21.56
C VAL A 191 -10.26 -10.23 20.60
N SER A 192 -11.16 -11.19 20.83
CA SER A 192 -11.26 -12.44 20.07
C SER A 192 -12.40 -12.40 19.05
N SER A 193 -12.17 -12.98 17.86
CA SER A 193 -13.21 -13.18 16.84
C SER A 193 -14.32 -14.14 17.27
N VAL A 194 -14.13 -14.92 18.33
CA VAL A 194 -15.15 -15.83 18.90
C VAL A 194 -16.50 -15.11 19.14
N VAL A 195 -16.48 -13.81 19.45
CA VAL A 195 -17.69 -12.99 19.62
C VAL A 195 -18.62 -12.98 18.38
N LEU A 196 -18.11 -13.31 17.20
CA LEU A 196 -18.90 -13.36 15.96
C LEU A 196 -19.70 -14.66 15.84
N LYS A 197 -19.34 -15.73 16.57
CA LYS A 197 -20.03 -17.03 16.50
C LYS A 197 -21.48 -16.95 16.96
N ASP A 198 -21.80 -16.09 17.94
CA ASP A 198 -23.17 -15.92 18.44
C ASP A 198 -24.12 -15.34 17.36
N PHE A 199 -23.56 -14.72 16.32
CA PHE A 199 -24.32 -14.16 15.19
C PHE A 199 -24.39 -15.08 13.99
N GLN A 200 -23.68 -16.21 13.99
CA GLN A 200 -23.61 -17.18 12.90
C GLN A 200 -24.59 -18.34 13.12
N ASP A 201 -25.39 -18.67 12.12
CA ASP A 201 -26.24 -19.87 12.14
C ASP A 201 -25.44 -21.13 11.76
N GLN A 202 -26.10 -22.28 11.82
CA GLN A 202 -25.49 -23.59 11.50
C GLN A 202 -25.03 -23.73 10.03
N ASN A 203 -25.50 -22.85 9.15
CA ASN A 203 -25.15 -22.82 7.73
C ASN A 203 -24.07 -21.79 7.41
N GLY A 204 -23.49 -21.14 8.42
CA GLY A 204 -22.50 -20.08 8.23
C GLY A 204 -23.09 -18.72 7.86
N HIS A 205 -24.41 -18.52 7.92
CA HIS A 205 -25.04 -17.23 7.67
C HIS A 205 -25.09 -16.39 8.95
N PHE A 206 -24.96 -15.07 8.78
CA PHE A 206 -25.03 -14.13 9.90
C PHE A 206 -26.45 -13.57 10.03
N ALA A 207 -27.08 -13.82 11.18
CA ALA A 207 -28.51 -13.61 11.43
C ALA A 207 -29.01 -12.15 11.28
N ALA A 208 -28.14 -11.16 11.47
CA ALA A 208 -28.48 -9.73 11.31
C ALA A 208 -28.52 -9.28 9.84
N CYS A 209 -28.41 -10.19 8.88
CA CYS A 209 -28.36 -9.89 7.45
C CYS A 209 -29.50 -10.61 6.74
N SER A 210 -30.71 -10.07 6.84
CA SER A 210 -31.91 -10.66 6.21
C SER A 210 -31.94 -10.45 4.68
N PRO A 211 -32.76 -11.20 3.96
CA PRO A 211 -32.95 -10.98 2.52
C PRO A 211 -33.52 -9.60 2.16
N ILE A 212 -34.14 -8.88 3.09
CA ILE A 212 -34.81 -7.58 2.88
C ILE A 212 -33.80 -6.42 2.75
N LYS A 213 -32.57 -6.59 3.21
CA LYS A 213 -31.45 -5.62 3.04
C LYS A 213 -31.80 -4.17 3.43
N THR A 214 -32.21 -3.99 4.67
CA THR A 214 -32.36 -2.64 5.26
C THR A 214 -31.00 -1.94 5.36
N GLU A 215 -30.98 -0.61 5.44
CA GLU A 215 -29.75 0.17 5.62
C GLU A 215 -28.94 -0.32 6.85
N GLY A 216 -29.60 -0.63 7.96
CA GLY A 216 -28.96 -1.14 9.19
C GLY A 216 -28.29 -2.49 8.97
N GLU A 217 -28.94 -3.42 8.27
CA GLU A 217 -28.38 -4.74 7.94
C GLU A 217 -27.21 -4.63 6.98
N ILE A 218 -27.30 -3.74 5.99
CA ILE A 218 -26.19 -3.48 5.06
C ILE A 218 -24.98 -2.91 5.80
N ARG A 219 -25.18 -1.98 6.75
CA ARG A 219 -24.10 -1.45 7.60
C ARG A 219 -23.50 -2.53 8.50
N SER A 220 -24.32 -3.44 9.05
CA SER A 220 -23.84 -4.58 9.81
C SER A 220 -22.95 -5.49 8.96
N ALA A 221 -23.38 -5.80 7.73
CA ALA A 221 -22.60 -6.60 6.80
C ALA A 221 -21.30 -5.89 6.36
N LEU A 222 -21.33 -4.55 6.18
CA LEU A 222 -20.14 -3.77 5.84
C LEU A 222 -19.11 -3.78 6.98
N ASN A 223 -19.54 -3.59 8.22
CA ASN A 223 -18.65 -3.65 9.38
C ASN A 223 -18.13 -5.07 9.62
N LEU A 224 -18.96 -6.10 9.39
CA LEU A 224 -18.55 -7.49 9.42
C LEU A 224 -17.47 -7.79 8.37
N TYR A 225 -17.66 -7.35 7.13
CA TYR A 225 -16.66 -7.47 6.06
C TYR A 225 -15.35 -6.78 6.44
N ARG A 226 -15.41 -5.52 6.87
CA ARG A 226 -14.21 -4.76 7.27
C ARG A 226 -13.48 -5.39 8.47
N ALA A 227 -14.22 -5.99 9.40
CA ALA A 227 -13.63 -6.72 10.53
C ALA A 227 -12.96 -8.01 10.06
N SER A 228 -13.60 -8.77 9.16
CA SER A 228 -13.07 -10.05 8.69
C SER A 228 -11.71 -9.93 7.99
N LEU A 229 -11.43 -8.80 7.34
CA LEU A 229 -10.16 -8.55 6.65
C LEU A 229 -8.93 -8.43 7.59
N ILE A 230 -9.13 -8.30 8.90
CA ILE A 230 -8.04 -8.32 9.88
C ILE A 230 -7.99 -9.65 10.66
N ALA A 231 -8.35 -10.74 9.98
CA ALA A 231 -8.28 -12.09 10.53
C ALA A 231 -6.85 -12.47 10.93
N PHE A 232 -6.74 -13.27 11.99
CA PHE A 232 -5.52 -13.95 12.39
C PHE A 232 -5.53 -15.41 11.91
N PRO A 233 -4.38 -16.08 11.89
CA PRO A 233 -4.31 -17.49 11.53
C PRO A 233 -5.27 -18.35 12.36
N GLY A 234 -6.01 -19.24 11.69
CA GLY A 234 -6.93 -20.17 12.32
C GLY A 234 -8.30 -19.59 12.75
N GLU A 235 -8.59 -18.33 12.50
CA GLU A 235 -9.88 -17.71 12.82
C GLU A 235 -10.95 -18.02 11.75
N LYS A 236 -11.43 -19.26 11.73
CA LYS A 236 -12.40 -19.75 10.73
C LYS A 236 -13.67 -18.89 10.65
N VAL A 237 -14.17 -18.38 11.77
CA VAL A 237 -15.35 -17.50 11.78
C VAL A 237 -15.13 -16.22 11.00
N MET A 238 -13.89 -15.70 10.94
CA MET A 238 -13.53 -14.51 10.15
C MET A 238 -13.54 -14.82 8.65
N GLU A 239 -13.06 -16.00 8.25
CA GLU A 239 -13.13 -16.45 6.84
C GLU A 239 -14.57 -16.60 6.37
N ASP A 240 -15.42 -17.24 7.19
CA ASP A 240 -16.85 -17.38 6.91
C ASP A 240 -17.54 -16.02 6.83
N ALA A 241 -17.15 -15.08 7.72
CA ALA A 241 -17.66 -13.71 7.74
C ALA A 241 -17.26 -12.94 6.46
N GLU A 242 -16.02 -13.09 5.98
CA GLU A 242 -15.56 -12.47 4.75
C GLU A 242 -16.35 -12.95 3.54
N ILE A 243 -16.45 -14.28 3.37
CA ILE A 243 -17.18 -14.89 2.24
C ILE A 243 -18.65 -14.45 2.25
N PHE A 244 -19.29 -14.56 3.41
CA PHE A 244 -20.72 -14.22 3.56
C PHE A 244 -20.97 -12.73 3.29
N SER A 245 -20.24 -11.84 3.98
CA SER A 245 -20.48 -10.40 3.90
C SER A 245 -20.11 -9.82 2.53
N GLN A 246 -19.03 -10.30 1.90
CA GLN A 246 -18.67 -9.91 0.54
C GLN A 246 -19.79 -10.22 -0.46
N LYS A 247 -20.35 -11.44 -0.40
CA LYS A 247 -21.47 -11.84 -1.25
C LYS A 247 -22.69 -10.97 -0.99
N TYR A 248 -23.05 -10.78 0.29
CA TYR A 248 -24.20 -9.97 0.69
C TYR A 248 -24.10 -8.53 0.20
N LEU A 249 -22.92 -7.91 0.33
CA LEU A 249 -22.67 -6.53 -0.10
C LEU A 249 -22.71 -6.38 -1.63
N LYS A 250 -22.15 -7.32 -2.39
CA LYS A 250 -22.24 -7.34 -3.86
C LYS A 250 -23.70 -7.41 -4.34
N GLU A 251 -24.52 -8.21 -3.68
CA GLU A 251 -25.96 -8.29 -3.99
C GLU A 251 -26.73 -7.03 -3.54
N ALA A 252 -26.31 -6.39 -2.43
CA ALA A 252 -26.92 -5.16 -1.96
C ALA A 252 -26.69 -4.01 -2.94
N LEU A 253 -25.47 -3.85 -3.48
CA LEU A 253 -25.14 -2.81 -4.46
C LEU A 253 -26.03 -2.84 -5.71
N GLN A 254 -26.54 -4.02 -6.10
CA GLN A 254 -27.44 -4.13 -7.25
C GLN A 254 -28.86 -3.59 -6.96
N LYS A 255 -29.20 -3.35 -5.69
CA LYS A 255 -30.57 -3.03 -5.25
C LYS A 255 -30.71 -1.68 -4.60
N ILE A 256 -29.62 -1.09 -4.09
CA ILE A 256 -29.65 0.21 -3.41
C ILE A 256 -29.32 1.36 -4.39
N PRO A 257 -29.88 2.56 -4.17
CA PRO A 257 -29.54 3.73 -4.98
C PRO A 257 -28.12 4.20 -4.71
N VAL A 258 -27.60 5.02 -5.63
CA VAL A 258 -26.32 5.72 -5.44
C VAL A 258 -26.42 6.62 -4.21
N SER A 259 -25.54 6.43 -3.26
CA SER A 259 -25.54 7.08 -1.94
C SER A 259 -24.15 7.02 -1.30
N SER A 260 -23.95 7.70 -0.18
CA SER A 260 -22.73 7.54 0.62
C SER A 260 -22.50 6.09 1.03
N LEU A 261 -23.55 5.35 1.35
CA LEU A 261 -23.44 3.94 1.71
C LEU A 261 -23.03 3.06 0.53
N SER A 262 -23.61 3.26 -0.68
CA SER A 262 -23.20 2.49 -1.85
C SER A 262 -21.74 2.76 -2.23
N GLN A 263 -21.30 4.02 -2.20
CA GLN A 263 -19.91 4.38 -2.43
C GLN A 263 -18.96 3.78 -1.39
N GLU A 264 -19.37 3.78 -0.12
CA GLU A 264 -18.57 3.16 0.96
C GLU A 264 -18.40 1.65 0.75
N ILE A 265 -19.45 0.96 0.31
CA ILE A 265 -19.42 -0.47 -0.01
C ILE A 265 -18.52 -0.73 -1.22
N GLU A 266 -18.71 0.00 -2.32
CA GLU A 266 -17.88 -0.11 -3.53
C GLU A 266 -16.40 0.06 -3.17
N TYR A 267 -16.09 1.09 -2.38
CA TYR A 267 -14.75 1.36 -1.95
C TYR A 267 -14.18 0.24 -1.05
N ALA A 268 -14.96 -0.26 -0.08
CA ALA A 268 -14.52 -1.33 0.81
C ALA A 268 -14.26 -2.65 0.06
N LEU A 269 -15.08 -2.97 -0.95
CA LEU A 269 -14.90 -4.15 -1.80
C LEU A 269 -13.72 -4.00 -2.77
N GLU A 270 -13.46 -2.79 -3.25
CA GLU A 270 -12.36 -2.47 -4.16
C GLU A 270 -11.02 -2.38 -3.41
N TYR A 271 -10.99 -1.67 -2.29
CA TYR A 271 -9.77 -1.44 -1.49
C TYR A 271 -9.95 -2.04 -0.10
N GLY A 272 -9.79 -3.35 0.00
CA GLY A 272 -9.76 -4.03 1.30
C GLY A 272 -8.56 -3.57 2.15
N TRP A 273 -8.60 -3.91 3.44
CA TRP A 273 -7.56 -3.53 4.42
C TRP A 273 -6.12 -3.72 3.92
N HIS A 274 -5.84 -4.82 3.21
CA HIS A 274 -4.50 -5.17 2.75
C HIS A 274 -3.99 -4.38 1.54
N THR A 275 -4.87 -3.70 0.81
CA THR A 275 -4.54 -2.93 -0.41
C THR A 275 -4.76 -1.45 -0.26
N ASN A 276 -5.25 -1.02 0.91
CA ASN A 276 -5.62 0.36 1.16
C ASN A 276 -4.53 1.09 1.92
N MET A 277 -3.98 2.14 1.33
CA MET A 277 -2.97 2.99 1.97
C MET A 277 -3.63 4.10 2.79
N PRO A 278 -3.03 4.56 3.91
CA PRO A 278 -3.65 5.54 4.81
C PRO A 278 -4.15 6.81 4.10
N ARG A 279 -3.32 7.41 3.23
CA ARG A 279 -3.72 8.63 2.52
C ARG A 279 -4.80 8.37 1.46
N LEU A 280 -4.78 7.21 0.81
CA LEU A 280 -5.80 6.81 -0.15
C LEU A 280 -7.15 6.58 0.55
N GLU A 281 -7.15 5.95 1.73
CA GLU A 281 -8.35 5.84 2.57
C GLU A 281 -8.90 7.22 2.90
N ALA A 282 -8.07 8.12 3.41
CA ALA A 282 -8.49 9.46 3.80
C ALA A 282 -9.12 10.21 2.61
N ARG A 283 -8.51 10.15 1.43
CA ARG A 283 -9.02 10.82 0.23
C ARG A 283 -10.38 10.27 -0.21
N ASN A 284 -10.54 8.95 -0.22
CA ASN A 284 -11.78 8.31 -0.62
C ASN A 284 -12.88 8.50 0.45
N TYR A 285 -12.51 8.40 1.72
CA TYR A 285 -13.49 8.56 2.78
C TYR A 285 -14.00 10.00 2.90
N MET A 286 -13.18 11.01 2.58
CA MET A 286 -13.68 12.40 2.47
C MET A 286 -14.80 12.54 1.44
N ASP A 287 -14.72 11.84 0.30
CA ASP A 287 -15.78 11.86 -0.72
C ASP A 287 -17.06 11.17 -0.20
N VAL A 288 -16.93 10.02 0.45
CA VAL A 288 -18.05 9.28 1.09
C VAL A 288 -18.67 10.10 2.23
N PHE A 289 -17.85 10.64 3.11
CA PHE A 289 -18.27 11.42 4.28
C PHE A 289 -18.95 12.72 3.87
N GLY A 290 -18.42 13.40 2.86
CA GLY A 290 -18.95 14.65 2.29
C GLY A 290 -20.13 14.49 1.34
N HIS A 291 -20.56 13.26 1.05
CA HIS A 291 -21.68 13.01 0.13
C HIS A 291 -23.01 13.58 0.68
N PRO A 292 -23.90 14.15 -0.16
CA PRO A 292 -25.17 14.75 0.30
C PRO A 292 -26.08 13.82 1.11
N THR A 293 -25.98 12.51 0.90
CA THR A 293 -26.73 11.49 1.68
C THR A 293 -25.99 10.99 2.90
N SER A 294 -24.85 11.57 3.24
CA SER A 294 -24.07 11.16 4.41
C SER A 294 -24.86 11.38 5.69
N PRO A 295 -24.98 10.37 6.56
CA PRO A 295 -25.66 10.52 7.85
C PRO A 295 -24.95 11.52 8.77
N TRP A 296 -23.66 11.76 8.57
CA TRP A 296 -22.82 12.62 9.40
C TRP A 296 -23.03 14.13 9.12
N LEU A 297 -23.54 14.48 7.95
CA LEU A 297 -23.86 15.86 7.54
C LEU A 297 -25.37 16.17 7.63
N ASN A 298 -26.17 15.24 8.14
CA ASN A 298 -27.62 15.42 8.25
C ASN A 298 -27.99 16.23 9.50
N LYS A 299 -28.28 17.53 9.32
CA LYS A 299 -28.64 18.48 10.38
C LYS A 299 -29.93 18.13 11.16
N ASN A 300 -30.75 17.22 10.63
CA ASN A 300 -32.02 16.81 11.25
C ASN A 300 -31.85 15.62 12.22
N LYS A 301 -30.65 15.04 12.33
CA LYS A 301 -30.36 14.00 13.32
C LYS A 301 -29.59 14.58 14.49
N PRO A 302 -29.76 14.06 15.73
CA PRO A 302 -28.92 14.44 16.85
C PRO A 302 -27.45 14.27 16.48
N GLN A 303 -26.70 15.36 16.43
CA GLN A 303 -25.29 15.33 16.04
C GLN A 303 -24.44 15.06 17.29
N TYR A 304 -24.01 13.82 17.45
CA TYR A 304 -23.02 13.43 18.45
C TYR A 304 -21.61 13.83 18.02
N MET A 305 -21.43 14.08 16.72
CA MET A 305 -20.20 14.57 16.14
C MET A 305 -20.53 15.67 15.11
N ASP A 306 -19.72 16.72 15.13
CA ASP A 306 -19.84 17.81 14.16
C ASP A 306 -19.15 17.39 12.85
N GLY A 307 -19.92 16.74 11.97
CA GLY A 307 -19.41 16.21 10.72
C GLY A 307 -18.83 17.29 9.78
N GLU A 308 -19.39 18.51 9.83
CA GLU A 308 -18.88 19.63 9.01
C GLU A 308 -17.45 20.00 9.47
N LYS A 309 -17.20 20.10 10.77
CA LYS A 309 -15.85 20.39 11.32
C LYS A 309 -14.84 19.28 11.06
N LEU A 310 -15.27 18.02 11.21
CA LEU A 310 -14.40 16.88 10.91
C LEU A 310 -13.96 16.89 9.44
N LEU A 311 -14.91 17.10 8.51
CA LEU A 311 -14.62 17.15 7.09
C LEU A 311 -13.75 18.35 6.71
N GLU A 312 -14.03 19.54 7.30
CA GLU A 312 -13.21 20.73 7.08
C GLU A 312 -11.76 20.51 7.54
N LEU A 313 -11.57 19.97 8.75
CA LEU A 313 -10.23 19.65 9.25
C LEU A 313 -9.51 18.64 8.36
N ALA A 314 -10.21 17.58 7.95
CA ALA A 314 -9.62 16.56 7.07
C ALA A 314 -9.14 17.14 5.72
N LYS A 315 -9.95 18.00 5.11
CA LYS A 315 -9.60 18.69 3.86
C LYS A 315 -8.41 19.65 4.04
N LEU A 316 -8.38 20.42 5.12
CA LEU A 316 -7.25 21.32 5.45
C LEU A 316 -5.96 20.52 5.63
N GLU A 317 -5.99 19.48 6.44
CA GLU A 317 -4.84 18.61 6.70
C GLU A 317 -4.34 17.92 5.42
N PHE A 318 -5.27 17.41 4.60
CA PHE A 318 -4.94 16.82 3.31
C PHE A 318 -4.24 17.82 2.39
N ASN A 319 -4.72 19.07 2.30
CA ASN A 319 -4.17 20.10 1.44
C ASN A 319 -2.85 20.70 1.97
N MET A 320 -2.70 20.84 3.28
CA MET A 320 -1.42 21.24 3.87
C MET A 320 -0.33 20.18 3.59
N PHE A 321 -0.68 18.91 3.73
CA PHE A 321 0.25 17.84 3.38
C PHE A 321 0.51 17.77 1.86
N HIS A 322 -0.50 18.01 1.02
CA HIS A 322 -0.34 18.15 -0.43
C HIS A 322 0.71 19.23 -0.78
N SER A 323 0.69 20.39 -0.13
CA SER A 323 1.72 21.43 -0.33
C SER A 323 3.11 20.97 0.07
N LEU A 324 3.24 20.14 1.10
CA LEU A 324 4.51 19.50 1.46
C LEU A 324 4.94 18.48 0.40
N GLN A 325 4.00 17.63 -0.06
CA GLN A 325 4.29 16.65 -1.11
C GLN A 325 4.83 17.29 -2.38
N LEU A 326 4.29 18.43 -2.82
CA LEU A 326 4.78 19.12 -4.02
C LEU A 326 6.22 19.63 -3.85
N LYS A 327 6.60 20.05 -2.64
CA LYS A 327 7.99 20.45 -2.34
C LYS A 327 8.93 19.24 -2.38
N GLU A 328 8.54 18.15 -1.75
CA GLU A 328 9.32 16.91 -1.71
C GLU A 328 9.41 16.23 -3.09
N LEU A 329 8.33 16.30 -3.90
CA LEU A 329 8.34 15.79 -5.26
C LEU A 329 9.37 16.54 -6.14
N ARG A 330 9.48 17.86 -5.98
CA ARG A 330 10.52 18.65 -6.66
C ARG A 330 11.92 18.23 -6.20
N ASP A 331 12.10 17.93 -4.92
CA ASP A 331 13.39 17.49 -4.39
C ASP A 331 13.79 16.12 -4.93
N ILE A 332 12.86 15.16 -5.02
CA ILE A 332 13.15 13.83 -5.58
C ILE A 332 13.40 13.87 -7.09
N SER A 333 12.67 14.71 -7.83
CA SER A 333 12.88 14.90 -9.27
C SER A 333 14.23 15.56 -9.55
N ARG A 334 14.63 16.54 -8.71
CA ARG A 334 15.96 17.15 -8.79
C ARG A 334 17.07 16.14 -8.47
N TRP A 335 16.92 15.35 -7.40
CA TRP A 335 17.86 14.27 -7.08
C TRP A 335 18.02 13.29 -8.25
N TRP A 336 16.93 12.85 -8.88
CA TRP A 336 16.98 11.97 -10.04
C TRP A 336 17.74 12.59 -11.20
N LYS A 337 17.48 13.86 -11.52
CA LYS A 337 18.13 14.61 -12.60
C LYS A 337 19.64 14.83 -12.33
N ASP A 338 19.98 15.28 -11.13
CA ASP A 338 21.35 15.64 -10.74
C ASP A 338 22.24 14.41 -10.54
N SER A 339 21.64 13.22 -10.40
CA SER A 339 22.35 11.94 -10.23
C SER A 339 22.70 11.24 -11.55
N ASP A 340 22.53 11.88 -12.70
CA ASP A 340 22.76 11.31 -14.03
C ASP A 340 21.93 10.07 -14.38
N LEU A 341 20.96 9.71 -13.52
CA LEU A 341 20.05 8.57 -13.71
C LEU A 341 19.22 8.67 -15.01
N PRO A 342 18.80 9.87 -15.48
CA PRO A 342 18.14 10.01 -16.78
C PRO A 342 18.96 9.50 -17.98
N LYS A 343 20.28 9.36 -17.85
CA LYS A 343 21.16 8.83 -18.92
C LYS A 343 21.08 7.33 -19.10
N LEU A 344 20.45 6.61 -18.15
CA LEU A 344 20.23 5.16 -18.22
C LEU A 344 18.97 4.86 -19.06
N ASP A 345 19.11 4.96 -20.37
CA ASP A 345 18.01 4.87 -21.35
C ASP A 345 17.36 3.48 -21.43
N PHE A 346 17.98 2.46 -20.83
CA PHE A 346 17.47 1.11 -20.72
C PHE A 346 16.56 0.88 -19.53
N SER A 347 16.54 1.82 -18.55
CA SER A 347 15.87 1.61 -17.27
C SER A 347 14.51 2.32 -17.17
N ARG A 348 13.65 1.77 -16.31
CA ARG A 348 12.36 2.35 -15.96
C ARG A 348 12.52 3.56 -15.05
N HIS A 349 12.07 4.73 -15.46
CA HIS A 349 12.10 5.94 -14.66
C HIS A 349 10.77 6.16 -13.94
N ARG A 350 10.67 5.79 -12.65
CA ARG A 350 9.44 5.75 -11.84
C ARG A 350 9.56 6.50 -10.50
N HIS A 351 10.46 7.47 -10.41
CA HIS A 351 10.72 8.23 -9.17
C HIS A 351 9.48 8.96 -8.63
N VAL A 352 8.59 9.44 -9.50
CA VAL A 352 7.32 10.09 -9.12
C VAL A 352 6.34 9.10 -8.53
N GLU A 353 6.22 7.93 -9.13
CA GLU A 353 5.35 6.83 -8.68
C GLU A 353 5.82 6.32 -7.31
N TYR A 354 7.12 6.09 -7.12
CA TYR A 354 7.66 5.68 -5.83
C TYR A 354 7.50 6.73 -4.75
N TYR A 355 7.69 8.00 -5.08
CA TYR A 355 7.39 9.07 -4.14
C TYR A 355 5.89 9.13 -3.79
N THR A 356 5.03 8.88 -4.76
CA THR A 356 3.59 8.78 -4.51
C THR A 356 3.28 7.69 -3.50
N LEU A 357 3.84 6.48 -3.65
CA LEU A 357 3.67 5.40 -2.68
C LEU A 357 4.21 5.80 -1.30
N ALA A 358 5.43 6.32 -1.23
CA ALA A 358 6.04 6.77 0.02
C ALA A 358 5.16 7.76 0.79
N SER A 359 4.58 8.73 0.08
CA SER A 359 3.74 9.75 0.68
C SER A 359 2.32 9.29 1.02
N ASN A 360 1.85 8.20 0.41
CA ASN A 360 0.60 7.53 0.79
C ASN A 360 0.75 6.62 2.01
N ILE A 361 1.96 6.13 2.29
CA ILE A 361 2.33 5.36 3.48
C ILE A 361 2.53 6.29 4.67
N ALA A 362 3.48 7.23 4.57
CA ALA A 362 3.94 8.07 5.67
C ALA A 362 3.32 9.48 5.59
N THR A 363 2.13 9.63 6.18
CA THR A 363 1.32 10.86 6.12
C THR A 363 1.69 11.92 7.15
N ASP A 364 2.49 11.59 8.19
CA ASP A 364 2.97 12.57 9.14
C ASP A 364 4.05 13.46 8.50
N PRO A 365 3.90 14.81 8.54
CA PRO A 365 4.89 15.74 7.97
C PRO A 365 6.32 15.50 8.45
N LYS A 366 6.53 15.07 9.69
CA LYS A 366 7.87 14.83 10.28
C LYS A 366 8.63 13.68 9.60
N HIS A 367 7.95 12.73 8.97
CA HIS A 367 8.57 11.56 8.33
C HIS A 367 9.13 11.84 6.92
N ARG A 368 9.59 13.06 6.65
CA ARG A 368 10.19 13.45 5.35
C ARG A 368 11.35 12.54 4.96
N ALA A 369 12.26 12.25 5.91
CA ALA A 369 13.43 11.41 5.65
C ALA A 369 13.01 9.99 5.19
N PHE A 370 12.00 9.41 5.84
CA PHE A 370 11.42 8.13 5.42
C PHE A 370 10.87 8.21 3.99
N ARG A 371 10.04 9.22 3.66
CA ARG A 371 9.41 9.33 2.34
C ARG A 371 10.42 9.45 1.20
N LEU A 372 11.40 10.34 1.35
CA LEU A 372 12.45 10.53 0.33
C LEU A 372 13.35 9.29 0.26
N GLY A 373 13.69 8.71 1.41
CA GLY A 373 14.50 7.50 1.49
C GLY A 373 13.81 6.32 0.79
N PHE A 374 12.55 6.05 1.09
CA PHE A 374 11.79 4.96 0.47
C PHE A 374 11.63 5.15 -1.05
N ALA A 375 11.35 6.37 -1.50
CA ALA A 375 11.29 6.66 -2.93
C ALA A 375 12.63 6.40 -3.64
N LYS A 376 13.76 6.82 -3.04
CA LYS A 376 15.11 6.60 -3.55
C LYS A 376 15.46 5.10 -3.59
N THR A 377 15.20 4.36 -2.52
CA THR A 377 15.53 2.92 -2.45
C THR A 377 14.70 2.09 -3.43
N CYS A 378 13.39 2.33 -3.53
CA CYS A 378 12.54 1.64 -4.52
C CYS A 378 12.97 1.94 -5.96
N TYR A 379 13.34 3.20 -6.26
CA TYR A 379 13.85 3.55 -7.58
C TYR A 379 15.16 2.82 -7.89
N LEU A 380 16.10 2.78 -6.94
CA LEU A 380 17.36 2.06 -7.10
C LEU A 380 17.15 0.55 -7.29
N VAL A 381 16.21 -0.06 -6.55
CA VAL A 381 15.82 -1.45 -6.78
C VAL A 381 15.39 -1.66 -8.22
N THR A 382 14.54 -0.79 -8.79
CA THR A 382 14.09 -0.91 -10.18
C THR A 382 15.21 -0.79 -11.20
N VAL A 383 16.15 0.16 -11.00
CA VAL A 383 17.32 0.29 -11.90
C VAL A 383 18.19 -0.96 -11.86
N LEU A 384 18.37 -1.52 -10.67
CA LEU A 384 19.18 -2.72 -10.47
C LEU A 384 18.50 -3.98 -11.06
N ASP A 385 17.19 -4.08 -10.90
CA ASP A 385 16.34 -5.08 -11.55
C ASP A 385 16.55 -5.06 -13.07
N ASP A 386 16.46 -3.89 -13.70
CA ASP A 386 16.70 -3.71 -15.14
C ASP A 386 18.14 -4.09 -15.55
N ILE A 387 19.13 -3.91 -14.68
CA ILE A 387 20.52 -4.31 -14.92
C ILE A 387 20.68 -5.83 -14.81
N TYR A 388 20.20 -6.43 -13.72
CA TYR A 388 20.45 -7.83 -13.40
C TYR A 388 19.64 -8.79 -14.26
N ASP A 389 18.40 -8.45 -14.59
CA ASP A 389 17.51 -9.33 -15.35
C ASP A 389 17.70 -9.18 -16.88
N THR A 390 18.09 -7.97 -17.34
CA THR A 390 18.05 -7.71 -18.78
C THR A 390 19.34 -7.12 -19.36
N PHE A 391 19.88 -6.04 -18.81
CA PHE A 391 20.87 -5.23 -19.51
C PHE A 391 22.32 -5.64 -19.24
N GLY A 392 22.67 -6.02 -18.01
CA GLY A 392 24.02 -6.38 -17.59
C GLY A 392 24.48 -7.75 -18.07
N THR A 393 25.77 -7.91 -18.34
CA THR A 393 26.37 -9.24 -18.54
C THR A 393 26.74 -9.87 -17.20
N MET A 394 26.89 -11.20 -17.15
CA MET A 394 27.27 -11.90 -15.91
C MET A 394 28.57 -11.35 -15.30
N ASP A 395 29.60 -11.11 -16.13
CA ASP A 395 30.88 -10.56 -15.65
C ASP A 395 30.71 -9.16 -15.02
N GLU A 396 29.88 -8.31 -15.62
CA GLU A 396 29.58 -6.97 -15.11
C GLU A 396 28.77 -7.01 -13.80
N ILE A 397 27.78 -7.91 -13.71
CA ILE A 397 26.96 -8.13 -12.52
C ILE A 397 27.81 -8.65 -11.36
N GLU A 398 28.75 -9.57 -11.59
CA GLU A 398 29.68 -10.07 -10.60
C GLU A 398 30.63 -8.97 -10.10
N LEU A 399 31.16 -8.15 -11.00
CA LEU A 399 31.99 -6.99 -10.65
C LEU A 399 31.23 -5.98 -9.80
N PHE A 400 29.97 -5.67 -10.16
CA PHE A 400 29.14 -4.75 -9.42
C PHE A 400 28.83 -5.27 -8.01
N THR A 401 28.45 -6.54 -7.89
CA THR A 401 28.20 -7.17 -6.58
C THR A 401 29.41 -7.13 -5.69
N GLU A 402 30.61 -7.41 -6.25
CA GLU A 402 31.85 -7.33 -5.47
C GLU A 402 32.18 -5.91 -5.02
N ALA A 403 31.94 -4.89 -5.87
CA ALA A 403 32.11 -3.50 -5.48
C ALA A 403 31.18 -3.09 -4.34
N VAL A 404 29.92 -3.53 -4.36
CA VAL A 404 28.95 -3.29 -3.26
C VAL A 404 29.40 -4.01 -1.98
N ARG A 405 29.88 -5.24 -2.06
CA ARG A 405 30.40 -5.99 -0.90
C ARG A 405 31.56 -5.28 -0.24
N ARG A 406 32.49 -4.75 -1.01
CA ARG A 406 33.63 -3.98 -0.49
C ARG A 406 33.22 -2.64 0.09
N TRP A 407 32.21 -2.01 -0.50
CA TRP A 407 31.71 -0.68 -0.11
C TRP A 407 32.80 0.40 -0.14
N ASP A 408 33.65 0.33 -1.14
CA ASP A 408 34.76 1.29 -1.33
C ASP A 408 34.58 2.05 -2.65
N PRO A 409 34.39 3.39 -2.61
CA PRO A 409 34.26 4.18 -3.83
C PRO A 409 35.46 4.10 -4.79
N SER A 410 36.64 3.67 -4.34
CA SER A 410 37.79 3.48 -5.21
C SER A 410 37.66 2.31 -6.18
N GLU A 411 36.78 1.35 -5.88
CA GLU A 411 36.47 0.22 -6.76
C GLU A 411 35.68 0.60 -8.01
N ILE A 412 35.15 1.83 -8.06
CA ILE A 412 34.30 2.31 -9.17
C ILE A 412 35.01 2.25 -10.51
N GLU A 413 36.33 2.45 -10.56
CA GLU A 413 37.09 2.47 -11.81
C GLU A 413 37.06 1.13 -12.59
N ARG A 414 36.72 0.05 -11.91
CA ARG A 414 36.59 -1.28 -12.51
C ARG A 414 35.21 -1.52 -13.15
N LEU A 415 34.24 -0.67 -12.88
CA LEU A 415 32.86 -0.82 -13.34
C LEU A 415 32.65 -0.17 -14.71
N PRO A 416 31.75 -0.70 -15.54
CA PRO A 416 31.23 0.01 -16.71
C PRO A 416 30.62 1.36 -16.33
N GLU A 417 30.64 2.32 -17.26
CA GLU A 417 30.22 3.70 -16.97
C GLU A 417 28.78 3.79 -16.41
N TYR A 418 27.84 3.02 -16.96
CA TYR A 418 26.47 3.00 -16.46
C TYR A 418 26.36 2.46 -15.02
N MET A 419 27.19 1.47 -14.67
CA MET A 419 27.25 0.91 -13.32
C MET A 419 27.96 1.86 -12.33
N LYS A 420 28.93 2.66 -12.78
CA LYS A 420 29.54 3.71 -11.94
C LYS A 420 28.50 4.69 -11.43
N VAL A 421 27.59 5.14 -12.31
CA VAL A 421 26.49 6.03 -11.94
C VAL A 421 25.63 5.38 -10.85
N VAL A 422 25.18 4.15 -11.09
CA VAL A 422 24.27 3.44 -10.16
C VAL A 422 24.95 3.18 -8.81
N TYR A 423 26.21 2.74 -8.83
CA TYR A 423 26.97 2.51 -7.59
C TYR A 423 27.10 3.77 -6.74
N MET A 424 27.48 4.91 -7.36
CA MET A 424 27.63 6.17 -6.63
C MET A 424 26.32 6.70 -6.09
N VAL A 425 25.23 6.53 -6.83
CA VAL A 425 23.90 6.95 -6.36
C VAL A 425 23.46 6.08 -5.19
N LEU A 426 23.67 4.77 -5.25
CA LEU A 426 23.39 3.84 -4.16
C LEU A 426 24.22 4.18 -2.92
N TYR A 427 25.55 4.32 -3.08
CA TYR A 427 26.47 4.66 -2.00
C TYR A 427 26.08 5.97 -1.29
N ASN A 428 25.80 7.03 -2.07
CA ASN A 428 25.42 8.32 -1.53
C ASN A 428 24.05 8.27 -0.84
N ALA A 429 23.05 7.63 -1.45
CA ALA A 429 21.70 7.54 -0.89
C ALA A 429 21.70 6.79 0.46
N LEU A 430 22.37 5.64 0.56
CA LEU A 430 22.43 4.88 1.82
C LEU A 430 23.24 5.62 2.89
N THR A 431 24.34 6.27 2.50
CA THR A 431 25.17 7.08 3.43
C THR A 431 24.38 8.27 3.96
N GLU A 432 23.63 8.99 3.10
CA GLU A 432 22.76 10.10 3.50
C GLU A 432 21.70 9.64 4.51
N MET A 433 20.98 8.57 4.19
CA MET A 433 19.95 8.02 5.08
C MET A 433 20.51 7.51 6.40
N ALA A 434 21.66 6.84 6.38
CA ALA A 434 22.33 6.37 7.61
C ALA A 434 22.75 7.54 8.52
N ARG A 435 23.25 8.65 7.95
CA ARG A 435 23.56 9.88 8.71
C ARG A 435 22.30 10.52 9.30
N GLU A 436 21.19 10.48 8.57
CA GLU A 436 19.92 10.98 9.08
C GLU A 436 19.43 10.10 10.24
N ALA A 437 19.48 8.78 10.08
CA ALA A 437 19.13 7.83 11.11
C ALA A 437 20.02 7.97 12.37
N GLU A 438 21.31 8.22 12.21
CA GLU A 438 22.26 8.42 13.33
C GLU A 438 21.83 9.55 14.27
N LYS A 439 21.21 10.61 13.76
CA LYS A 439 20.69 11.73 14.58
C LYS A 439 19.70 11.27 15.63
N THR A 440 18.84 10.32 15.29
CA THR A 440 17.83 9.77 16.21
C THR A 440 18.37 8.58 17.00
N GLN A 441 19.15 7.70 16.34
CA GLN A 441 19.59 6.44 16.94
C GLN A 441 20.87 6.58 17.78
N GLY A 442 21.63 7.69 17.64
CA GLY A 442 22.87 7.97 18.38
C GLY A 442 24.02 6.99 18.10
N ARG A 443 23.97 6.27 16.98
CA ARG A 443 24.97 5.27 16.58
C ARG A 443 24.98 5.08 15.06
N ASP A 444 26.10 4.51 14.54
CA ASP A 444 26.21 4.18 13.12
C ASP A 444 25.14 3.16 12.69
N MET A 445 24.31 3.59 11.73
CA MET A 445 23.24 2.78 11.14
C MET A 445 23.60 2.26 9.74
N LEU A 446 24.71 2.69 9.14
CA LEU A 446 25.12 2.32 7.79
C LEU A 446 25.34 0.80 7.66
N LYS A 447 25.86 0.15 8.69
CA LYS A 447 26.12 -1.30 8.69
C LYS A 447 24.85 -2.13 8.43
N TYR A 448 23.69 -1.70 8.95
CA TYR A 448 22.41 -2.39 8.72
C TYR A 448 21.91 -2.19 7.29
N ALA A 449 21.98 -0.95 6.79
CA ALA A 449 21.65 -0.64 5.41
C ALA A 449 22.53 -1.44 4.43
N ARG A 450 23.86 -1.39 4.59
CA ARG A 450 24.79 -2.16 3.77
C ARG A 450 24.48 -3.65 3.77
N LYS A 451 24.25 -4.26 4.95
CA LYS A 451 23.96 -5.70 5.04
C LYS A 451 22.65 -6.08 4.31
N ALA A 452 21.64 -5.22 4.38
CA ALA A 452 20.40 -5.46 3.65
C ALA A 452 20.63 -5.51 2.12
N TRP A 453 21.40 -4.56 1.59
CA TRP A 453 21.72 -4.49 0.17
C TRP A 453 22.72 -5.57 -0.27
N GLU A 454 23.71 -5.93 0.55
CA GLU A 454 24.64 -7.04 0.28
C GLU A 454 23.87 -8.35 0.06
N VAL A 455 22.95 -8.69 0.96
CA VAL A 455 22.13 -9.90 0.85
C VAL A 455 21.20 -9.86 -0.38
N TYR A 456 20.66 -8.70 -0.71
CA TYR A 456 19.87 -8.50 -1.93
C TYR A 456 20.70 -8.82 -3.20
N PHE A 457 21.89 -8.28 -3.32
CA PHE A 457 22.77 -8.54 -4.47
C PHE A 457 23.24 -10.00 -4.56
N GLU A 458 23.54 -10.63 -3.42
CA GLU A 458 23.90 -12.05 -3.39
C GLU A 458 22.77 -12.95 -3.92
N SER A 459 21.53 -12.63 -3.56
CA SER A 459 20.37 -13.38 -4.06
C SER A 459 20.07 -13.10 -5.54
N TYR A 460 20.29 -11.88 -6.00
CA TYR A 460 20.11 -11.51 -7.41
C TYR A 460 21.11 -12.17 -8.34
N ILE A 461 22.37 -12.31 -7.93
CA ILE A 461 23.35 -13.12 -8.68
C ILE A 461 22.85 -14.56 -8.86
N GLN A 462 22.20 -15.13 -7.86
CA GLN A 462 21.67 -16.49 -7.99
C GLN A 462 20.54 -16.57 -9.02
N GLU A 463 19.64 -15.58 -9.06
CA GLU A 463 18.61 -15.49 -10.10
C GLU A 463 19.24 -15.30 -11.51
N ALA A 464 20.20 -14.39 -11.63
CA ALA A 464 20.94 -14.20 -12.89
C ALA A 464 21.63 -15.48 -13.38
N LYS A 465 22.13 -16.32 -12.48
CA LYS A 465 22.70 -17.65 -12.84
C LYS A 465 21.62 -18.61 -13.35
N TRP A 466 20.44 -18.63 -12.75
CA TRP A 466 19.34 -19.45 -13.25
C TRP A 466 18.92 -19.00 -14.66
N ILE A 467 18.82 -17.69 -14.90
CA ILE A 467 18.54 -17.14 -16.23
C ILE A 467 19.63 -17.53 -17.23
N ALA A 468 20.90 -17.33 -16.88
CA ALA A 468 22.05 -17.60 -17.79
C ALA A 468 22.19 -19.09 -18.15
N THR A 469 21.83 -20.00 -17.24
CA THR A 469 21.93 -21.45 -17.44
C THR A 469 20.64 -22.10 -17.93
N GLY A 470 19.53 -21.36 -17.97
CA GLY A 470 18.19 -21.89 -18.23
C GLY A 470 17.75 -22.94 -17.17
N SER A 471 18.34 -22.91 -15.98
CA SER A 471 18.04 -23.89 -14.94
C SER A 471 16.82 -23.46 -14.10
N LEU A 472 15.94 -24.41 -13.84
CA LEU A 472 14.76 -24.20 -13.02
C LEU A 472 15.00 -24.83 -11.63
N PRO A 473 15.08 -24.03 -10.53
CA PRO A 473 15.25 -24.56 -9.17
C PRO A 473 14.00 -25.29 -8.68
N THR A 474 14.05 -25.94 -7.52
CA THR A 474 12.86 -26.40 -6.82
C THR A 474 12.07 -25.21 -6.30
N PHE A 475 10.78 -25.41 -6.00
CA PHE A 475 9.93 -24.34 -5.44
C PHE A 475 10.50 -23.80 -4.11
N GLU A 476 11.00 -24.68 -3.25
CA GLU A 476 11.63 -24.30 -1.98
C GLU A 476 12.90 -23.48 -2.20
N GLU A 477 13.82 -23.93 -3.06
CA GLU A 477 15.05 -23.18 -3.40
C GLU A 477 14.74 -21.82 -4.00
N TYR A 478 13.75 -21.77 -4.92
CA TYR A 478 13.28 -20.53 -5.51
C TYR A 478 12.74 -19.55 -4.48
N LEU A 479 11.86 -20.01 -3.58
CA LEU A 479 11.24 -19.15 -2.58
C LEU A 479 12.24 -18.65 -1.55
N GLU A 480 13.16 -19.51 -1.07
CA GLU A 480 14.20 -19.10 -0.11
C GLU A 480 15.15 -18.04 -0.70
N ASN A 481 15.56 -18.19 -1.95
CA ASN A 481 16.32 -17.15 -2.66
C ASN A 481 15.44 -15.93 -3.01
N GLY A 482 14.17 -16.15 -3.32
CA GLY A 482 13.19 -15.14 -3.72
C GLY A 482 12.82 -14.17 -2.60
N LYS A 483 12.91 -14.58 -1.33
CA LYS A 483 12.67 -13.70 -0.17
C LYS A 483 13.63 -12.49 -0.18
N PRO A 484 14.95 -12.66 -0.13
CA PRO A 484 15.85 -11.51 -0.18
C PRO A 484 15.88 -10.81 -1.54
N SER A 485 15.75 -11.51 -2.66
CA SER A 485 15.74 -10.90 -4.00
C SER A 485 14.46 -10.16 -4.33
N SER A 486 13.37 -10.36 -3.58
CA SER A 486 12.17 -9.51 -3.65
C SER A 486 12.44 -8.04 -3.32
N ALA A 487 13.65 -7.72 -2.81
CA ALA A 487 14.09 -6.38 -2.40
C ALA A 487 13.31 -5.73 -1.25
N TYR A 488 12.34 -6.41 -0.63
CA TYR A 488 11.56 -5.81 0.47
C TYR A 488 12.49 -5.28 1.57
N ARG A 489 13.45 -6.10 2.03
CA ARG A 489 14.42 -5.71 3.07
C ARG A 489 15.28 -4.51 2.63
N ALA A 490 15.83 -4.54 1.43
CA ALA A 490 16.71 -3.49 0.92
C ALA A 490 15.96 -2.16 0.79
N ALA A 491 14.73 -2.19 0.26
CA ALA A 491 13.92 -0.98 0.06
C ALA A 491 13.33 -0.42 1.35
N ALA A 492 12.90 -1.28 2.29
CA ALA A 492 12.13 -0.88 3.46
C ALA A 492 13.00 -0.56 4.69
N LEU A 493 14.02 -1.38 4.97
CA LEU A 493 14.78 -1.26 6.23
C LEU A 493 15.45 0.10 6.37
N THR A 494 16.19 0.54 5.35
CA THR A 494 16.96 1.80 5.43
C THR A 494 16.08 3.02 5.71
N PRO A 495 14.94 3.24 5.04
CA PRO A 495 13.99 4.29 5.40
C PRO A 495 13.42 4.14 6.81
N ILE A 496 13.09 2.92 7.27
CA ILE A 496 12.57 2.68 8.64
C ILE A 496 13.58 3.12 9.70
N LEU A 497 14.88 2.98 9.45
CA LEU A 497 15.92 3.45 10.37
C LEU A 497 15.87 4.96 10.60
N THR A 498 15.30 5.75 9.68
CA THR A 498 15.18 7.21 9.79
C THR A 498 13.97 7.69 10.59
N LEU A 499 13.12 6.79 11.07
CA LEU A 499 11.97 7.15 11.91
C LEU A 499 12.44 7.74 13.24
N ASP A 500 11.64 8.65 13.79
CA ASP A 500 11.91 9.37 15.05
C ASP A 500 11.57 8.54 16.30
N VAL A 501 11.77 7.22 16.23
CA VAL A 501 11.57 6.30 17.34
C VAL A 501 12.86 5.55 17.65
N PRO A 502 13.15 5.27 18.94
CA PRO A 502 14.31 4.47 19.29
C PRO A 502 14.22 3.04 18.73
N LEU A 503 15.27 2.60 18.05
CA LEU A 503 15.40 1.26 17.48
C LEU A 503 16.62 0.53 18.11
N PRO A 504 16.55 0.11 19.38
CA PRO A 504 17.62 -0.65 20.01
C PRO A 504 17.85 -1.98 19.29
N GLU A 505 18.99 -2.62 19.51
CA GLU A 505 19.39 -3.86 18.84
C GLU A 505 18.31 -4.95 18.87
N ARG A 506 17.59 -5.06 19.99
CA ARG A 506 16.48 -6.02 20.11
C ARG A 506 15.35 -5.71 19.10
N VAL A 507 15.01 -4.43 18.92
CA VAL A 507 13.98 -4.01 17.98
C VAL A 507 14.44 -4.20 16.55
N LEU A 508 15.70 -3.86 16.24
CA LEU A 508 16.28 -4.08 14.91
C LEU A 508 16.22 -5.56 14.51
N ARG A 509 16.53 -6.48 15.43
CA ARG A 509 16.37 -7.92 15.16
C ARG A 509 14.94 -8.36 14.92
N GLY A 510 13.95 -7.59 15.34
CA GLY A 510 12.53 -7.86 15.08
C GLY A 510 12.00 -7.32 13.76
N ILE A 511 12.69 -6.35 13.17
CA ILE A 511 12.31 -5.73 11.88
C ILE A 511 13.27 -6.04 10.74
N ASP A 512 14.48 -6.53 11.04
CA ASP A 512 15.50 -6.93 10.07
C ASP A 512 15.50 -8.46 9.88
N PHE A 513 16.15 -8.94 8.81
CA PHE A 513 16.28 -10.37 8.54
C PHE A 513 17.38 -11.01 9.43
N PRO A 514 17.19 -12.20 9.98
CA PRO A 514 15.97 -13.01 9.94
C PRO A 514 14.97 -12.57 11.03
N SER A 515 13.81 -12.09 10.62
CA SER A 515 12.68 -11.85 11.51
C SER A 515 11.41 -12.37 10.86
N THR A 516 10.45 -12.81 11.67
CA THR A 516 9.17 -13.31 11.16
C THR A 516 8.47 -12.29 10.26
N PHE A 517 8.46 -11.01 10.68
CA PHE A 517 7.82 -9.97 9.89
C PHE A 517 8.49 -9.77 8.51
N ASN A 518 9.83 -9.68 8.49
CA ASN A 518 10.56 -9.49 7.24
C ASN A 518 10.42 -10.71 6.31
N ASP A 519 10.48 -11.92 6.87
CA ASP A 519 10.29 -13.16 6.12
C ASP A 519 8.90 -13.22 5.47
N LEU A 520 7.85 -12.93 6.24
CA LEU A 520 6.47 -12.89 5.73
C LEU A 520 6.26 -11.82 4.67
N ALA A 521 6.76 -10.59 4.89
CA ALA A 521 6.61 -9.50 3.94
C ALA A 521 7.37 -9.76 2.62
N SER A 522 8.56 -10.35 2.71
CA SER A 522 9.35 -10.77 1.54
C SER A 522 8.69 -11.92 0.80
N THR A 523 8.18 -12.93 1.51
CA THR A 523 7.39 -14.03 0.93
C THR A 523 6.15 -13.51 0.23
N PHE A 524 5.40 -12.61 0.89
CA PHE A 524 4.24 -11.96 0.28
C PHE A 524 4.60 -11.28 -1.03
N LEU A 525 5.67 -10.47 -1.04
CA LEU A 525 6.07 -9.70 -2.22
C LEU A 525 6.50 -10.61 -3.37
N ARG A 526 7.31 -11.65 -3.11
CA ARG A 526 7.73 -12.62 -4.12
C ARG A 526 6.53 -13.37 -4.71
N LEU A 527 5.70 -13.98 -3.89
CA LEU A 527 4.54 -14.74 -4.36
C LEU A 527 3.53 -13.86 -5.10
N ARG A 528 3.23 -12.68 -4.57
CA ARG A 528 2.27 -11.76 -5.21
C ARG A 528 2.81 -11.17 -6.50
N GLY A 529 4.07 -10.78 -6.55
CA GLY A 529 4.76 -10.31 -7.74
C GLY A 529 4.68 -11.35 -8.85
N ASP A 530 5.17 -12.55 -8.62
CA ASP A 530 5.20 -13.63 -9.60
C ASP A 530 3.81 -13.94 -10.16
N THR A 531 2.76 -13.98 -9.32
CA THR A 531 1.38 -14.22 -9.83
C THR A 531 0.91 -13.16 -10.83
N ARG A 532 1.61 -12.02 -10.95
CA ARG A 532 1.27 -10.91 -11.86
C ARG A 532 2.26 -10.74 -13.02
N CYS A 533 3.51 -11.14 -12.80
CA CYS A 533 4.63 -10.86 -13.73
C CYS A 533 5.07 -12.09 -14.51
N TYR A 534 4.94 -13.33 -14.00
CA TYR A 534 5.59 -14.54 -14.53
C TYR A 534 5.45 -14.78 -16.06
N LYS A 535 4.35 -14.33 -16.68
CA LYS A 535 4.18 -14.45 -18.14
C LYS A 535 5.08 -13.48 -18.90
N ALA A 536 5.10 -12.23 -18.45
CA ALA A 536 5.95 -11.20 -19.05
C ALA A 536 7.43 -11.48 -18.79
N ASP A 537 7.77 -12.04 -17.62
CA ASP A 537 9.13 -12.41 -17.24
C ASP A 537 9.62 -13.56 -18.13
N ARG A 538 8.79 -14.60 -18.31
CA ARG A 538 9.08 -15.71 -19.22
C ARG A 538 9.26 -15.24 -20.68
N ASP A 539 8.44 -14.30 -21.15
CA ASP A 539 8.57 -13.73 -22.49
C ASP A 539 9.91 -12.98 -22.67
N ARG A 540 10.54 -12.53 -21.58
CA ARG A 540 11.89 -11.94 -21.54
C ARG A 540 13.00 -12.98 -21.34
N GLY A 541 12.67 -14.26 -21.13
CA GLY A 541 13.62 -15.36 -20.92
C GLY A 541 13.90 -15.66 -19.44
N GLU A 542 13.09 -15.17 -18.53
CA GLU A 542 13.14 -15.47 -17.10
C GLU A 542 12.19 -16.63 -16.80
N GLU A 543 12.68 -17.87 -16.95
CA GLU A 543 11.84 -19.08 -16.80
C GLU A 543 11.45 -19.40 -15.35
N ALA A 544 12.29 -19.00 -14.36
CA ALA A 544 12.07 -19.31 -12.97
C ALA A 544 11.03 -18.35 -12.35
N SER A 545 9.96 -18.91 -11.80
CA SER A 545 8.94 -18.23 -11.01
C SER A 545 8.35 -19.20 -10.01
N CYS A 546 7.64 -18.72 -8.99
CA CYS A 546 6.94 -19.61 -8.05
C CYS A 546 5.94 -20.54 -8.75
N ILE A 547 5.36 -20.12 -9.88
CA ILE A 547 4.44 -20.92 -10.68
C ILE A 547 5.17 -22.03 -11.40
N SER A 548 6.22 -21.70 -12.17
CA SER A 548 6.98 -22.69 -12.95
C SER A 548 7.74 -23.69 -12.08
N CYS A 549 8.31 -23.24 -10.96
CA CYS A 549 8.99 -24.11 -10.02
C CYS A 549 8.01 -25.06 -9.31
N TYR A 550 6.83 -24.56 -8.88
CA TYR A 550 5.79 -25.41 -8.30
C TYR A 550 5.28 -26.47 -9.28
N MET A 551 5.04 -26.09 -10.54
CA MET A 551 4.61 -27.06 -11.58
C MET A 551 5.70 -28.10 -11.88
N LYS A 552 6.98 -27.72 -11.85
CA LYS A 552 8.10 -28.67 -11.99
C LYS A 552 8.11 -29.70 -10.88
N ASP A 553 7.95 -29.27 -9.62
CA ASP A 553 7.99 -30.15 -8.45
C ASP A 553 6.72 -31.01 -8.33
N ASN A 554 5.62 -30.60 -8.96
CA ASN A 554 4.32 -31.31 -8.94
C ASN A 554 3.87 -31.66 -10.37
N PRO A 555 4.44 -32.69 -11.01
CA PRO A 555 4.12 -33.05 -12.38
C PRO A 555 2.64 -33.36 -12.59
N GLY A 556 2.04 -32.78 -13.62
CA GLY A 556 0.61 -32.91 -13.93
C GLY A 556 -0.27 -31.79 -13.36
N THR A 557 0.28 -30.88 -12.58
CA THR A 557 -0.41 -29.67 -12.13
C THR A 557 -0.59 -28.68 -13.29
N THR A 558 -1.79 -28.14 -13.45
CA THR A 558 -2.05 -27.08 -14.43
C THR A 558 -1.56 -25.72 -13.93
N GLU A 559 -1.38 -24.76 -14.83
CA GLU A 559 -1.03 -23.37 -14.47
C GLU A 559 -2.12 -22.77 -13.53
N GLU A 560 -3.38 -23.06 -13.78
CA GLU A 560 -4.50 -22.59 -12.94
C GLU A 560 -4.42 -23.19 -11.53
N ASP A 561 -4.13 -24.49 -11.39
CA ASP A 561 -3.96 -25.13 -10.08
C ASP A 561 -2.76 -24.53 -9.32
N ALA A 562 -1.64 -24.29 -10.00
CA ALA A 562 -0.48 -23.64 -9.42
C ALA A 562 -0.81 -22.23 -8.92
N LEU A 563 -1.48 -21.42 -9.74
CA LEU A 563 -1.92 -20.08 -9.36
C LEU A 563 -2.89 -20.10 -8.16
N ASN A 564 -3.82 -21.05 -8.12
CA ASN A 564 -4.74 -21.21 -7.00
C ASN A 564 -3.98 -21.57 -5.71
N HIS A 565 -3.01 -22.47 -5.81
CA HIS A 565 -2.16 -22.84 -4.67
C HIS A 565 -1.37 -21.63 -4.15
N ILE A 566 -0.67 -20.91 -5.04
CA ILE A 566 0.12 -19.74 -4.66
C ILE A 566 -0.76 -18.61 -4.06
N ASN A 567 -1.95 -18.38 -4.63
CA ASN A 567 -2.88 -17.40 -4.05
C ASN A 567 -3.39 -17.83 -2.66
N SER A 568 -3.57 -19.13 -2.42
CA SER A 568 -3.89 -19.64 -1.07
C SER A 568 -2.75 -19.36 -0.08
N MET A 569 -1.49 -19.60 -0.48
CA MET A 569 -0.32 -19.24 0.34
C MET A 569 -0.27 -17.74 0.65
N VAL A 570 -0.52 -16.89 -0.35
CA VAL A 570 -0.59 -15.43 -0.16
C VAL A 570 -1.63 -15.05 0.89
N ASN A 571 -2.81 -15.67 0.86
CA ASN A 571 -3.87 -15.38 1.84
C ASN A 571 -3.46 -15.79 3.27
N GLU A 572 -2.77 -16.93 3.44
CA GLU A 572 -2.26 -17.31 4.76
C GLU A 572 -1.16 -16.35 5.25
N VAL A 573 -0.22 -15.96 4.37
CA VAL A 573 0.82 -14.98 4.70
C VAL A 573 0.20 -13.64 5.13
N ILE A 574 -0.91 -13.20 4.53
CA ILE A 574 -1.62 -11.98 4.94
C ILE A 574 -2.15 -12.11 6.37
N LYS A 575 -2.70 -13.25 6.76
CA LYS A 575 -3.20 -13.48 8.13
C LYS A 575 -2.06 -13.46 9.15
N GLU A 576 -0.94 -14.09 8.81
CA GLU A 576 0.27 -14.06 9.64
C GLU A 576 0.84 -12.62 9.77
N LEU A 577 0.85 -11.84 8.69
CA LEU A 577 1.24 -10.43 8.71
C LEU A 577 0.30 -9.59 9.58
N ASN A 578 -1.01 -9.84 9.54
CA ASN A 578 -1.97 -9.21 10.44
C ASN A 578 -1.64 -9.51 11.90
N TRP A 579 -1.32 -10.78 12.22
CA TRP A 579 -0.93 -11.17 13.57
C TRP A 579 0.35 -10.47 14.00
N GLU A 580 1.42 -10.52 13.21
CA GLU A 580 2.69 -9.86 13.53
C GLU A 580 2.54 -8.35 13.69
N PHE A 581 1.65 -7.73 12.93
CA PHE A 581 1.36 -6.30 13.05
C PHE A 581 0.52 -5.97 14.30
N LEU A 582 -0.54 -6.74 14.59
CA LEU A 582 -1.56 -6.39 15.58
C LEU A 582 -1.40 -7.08 16.94
N ARG A 583 -0.49 -8.06 17.08
CA ARG A 583 -0.33 -8.77 18.34
C ARG A 583 0.04 -7.82 19.48
N PRO A 584 -0.63 -7.95 20.65
CA PRO A 584 -0.47 -6.99 21.76
C PRO A 584 0.89 -7.09 22.49
N ASP A 585 1.57 -8.25 22.40
CA ASP A 585 2.82 -8.54 23.10
C ASP A 585 4.09 -8.14 22.30
N SER A 586 3.93 -7.43 21.18
CA SER A 586 5.06 -7.04 20.36
C SER A 586 5.94 -5.98 21.04
N TYR A 587 7.25 -6.25 21.07
CA TYR A 587 8.26 -5.32 21.56
C TYR A 587 8.73 -4.29 20.51
N ILE A 588 8.26 -4.41 19.27
CA ILE A 588 8.58 -3.48 18.19
C ILE A 588 7.66 -2.27 18.32
N PRO A 589 8.20 -1.02 18.35
CA PRO A 589 7.38 0.17 18.42
C PRO A 589 6.35 0.26 17.30
N MET A 590 5.11 0.66 17.63
CA MET A 590 4.02 0.75 16.67
C MET A 590 4.38 1.56 15.41
N PRO A 591 5.08 2.72 15.46
CA PRO A 591 5.44 3.44 14.25
C PRO A 591 6.31 2.61 13.29
N ALA A 592 7.24 1.80 13.78
CA ALA A 592 8.07 0.95 12.94
C ALA A 592 7.26 -0.21 12.32
N ARG A 593 6.40 -0.87 13.12
CA ARG A 593 5.49 -1.92 12.63
C ARG A 593 4.51 -1.36 11.59
N GLN A 594 3.94 -0.18 11.86
CA GLN A 594 2.98 0.47 10.98
C GLN A 594 3.60 0.75 9.61
N HIS A 595 4.78 1.39 9.56
CA HIS A 595 5.43 1.69 8.29
C HIS A 595 5.82 0.43 7.52
N ALA A 596 6.35 -0.59 8.22
CA ALA A 596 6.66 -1.88 7.60
C ALA A 596 5.41 -2.56 7.01
N PHE A 597 4.30 -2.55 7.74
CA PHE A 597 3.03 -3.10 7.28
C PHE A 597 2.43 -2.28 6.13
N ASP A 598 2.48 -0.95 6.20
CA ASP A 598 1.97 -0.07 5.14
C ASP A 598 2.77 -0.16 3.85
N ILE A 599 4.08 -0.46 3.92
CA ILE A 599 4.87 -0.82 2.73
C ILE A 599 4.28 -2.07 2.07
N THR A 600 3.97 -3.11 2.85
CA THR A 600 3.36 -4.33 2.32
C THR A 600 1.99 -4.04 1.68
N ARG A 601 1.17 -3.18 2.29
CA ARG A 601 -0.12 -2.72 1.73
C ARG A 601 0.06 -1.97 0.41
N ALA A 602 1.05 -1.08 0.32
CA ALA A 602 1.36 -0.34 -0.89
C ALA A 602 1.82 -1.26 -2.03
N LEU A 603 2.66 -2.24 -1.72
CA LEU A 603 3.09 -3.25 -2.69
C LEU A 603 1.92 -4.13 -3.13
N HIS A 604 1.04 -4.54 -2.21
CA HIS A 604 -0.19 -5.25 -2.56
C HIS A 604 -1.12 -4.42 -3.46
N HIS A 605 -1.20 -3.11 -3.21
CA HIS A 605 -1.97 -2.20 -4.07
C HIS A 605 -1.43 -2.17 -5.51
N ILE A 606 -0.11 -2.06 -5.67
CA ILE A 606 0.54 -2.03 -7.00
C ILE A 606 0.37 -3.35 -7.75
N TYR A 607 0.50 -4.48 -7.07
CA TYR A 607 0.33 -5.82 -7.65
C TYR A 607 -1.11 -6.35 -7.58
N LYS A 608 -2.10 -5.49 -7.35
CA LYS A 608 -3.50 -5.92 -7.20
C LYS A 608 -4.03 -6.62 -8.44
N TYR A 609 -3.85 -6.04 -9.61
CA TYR A 609 -4.36 -6.56 -10.88
C TYR A 609 -3.27 -6.97 -11.85
N ARG A 610 -2.16 -6.27 -11.85
CA ARG A 610 -1.01 -6.45 -12.75
C ARG A 610 0.24 -5.85 -12.11
N ASP A 611 1.38 -5.98 -12.79
CA ASP A 611 2.58 -5.23 -12.42
C ASP A 611 2.40 -3.73 -12.74
N GLY A 612 2.18 -2.94 -11.72
CA GLY A 612 2.01 -1.49 -11.83
C GLY A 612 3.33 -0.71 -11.98
N PHE A 613 4.48 -1.38 -11.84
CA PHE A 613 5.80 -0.76 -12.01
C PHE A 613 6.31 -0.85 -13.45
N SER A 614 6.21 -2.01 -14.08
CA SER A 614 6.65 -2.20 -15.46
C SER A 614 5.74 -1.48 -16.44
N ASN A 615 4.43 -1.53 -16.22
CA ASN A 615 3.43 -0.91 -17.08
C ASN A 615 2.81 0.31 -16.42
N ALA A 616 3.29 1.49 -16.80
CA ALA A 616 2.70 2.77 -16.41
C ALA A 616 1.29 2.92 -17.00
N THR A 617 0.28 2.65 -16.20
CA THR A 617 -1.12 2.61 -16.61
C THR A 617 -1.86 3.92 -16.35
N LEU A 618 -3.07 4.04 -16.91
CA LEU A 618 -3.96 5.15 -16.60
C LEU A 618 -4.31 5.17 -15.09
N GLU A 619 -4.43 3.99 -14.47
CA GLU A 619 -4.67 3.87 -13.02
C GLU A 619 -3.52 4.48 -12.22
N THR A 620 -2.26 4.17 -12.59
CA THR A 620 -1.07 4.74 -11.94
C THR A 620 -1.03 6.27 -12.11
N LYS A 621 -1.31 6.77 -13.31
CA LYS A 621 -1.41 8.22 -13.56
C LYS A 621 -2.50 8.88 -12.70
N ASN A 622 -3.67 8.27 -12.62
CA ASN A 622 -4.78 8.78 -11.82
C ASN A 622 -4.46 8.75 -10.33
N LEU A 623 -3.76 7.72 -9.85
CA LEU A 623 -3.28 7.66 -8.46
C LEU A 623 -2.35 8.84 -8.16
N VAL A 624 -1.33 9.07 -8.99
CA VAL A 624 -0.40 10.20 -8.81
C VAL A 624 -1.14 11.55 -8.83
N ARG A 625 -1.99 11.77 -9.83
CA ARG A 625 -2.77 13.02 -9.93
C ARG A 625 -3.61 13.25 -8.68
N ARG A 626 -4.41 12.27 -8.30
CA ARG A 626 -5.37 12.36 -7.19
C ARG A 626 -4.69 12.49 -5.83
N MET A 627 -3.53 11.86 -5.65
CA MET A 627 -2.86 11.77 -4.34
C MET A 627 -1.79 12.82 -4.10
N VAL A 628 -1.16 13.34 -5.18
CA VAL A 628 0.00 14.23 -5.08
C VAL A 628 -0.19 15.54 -5.83
N LEU A 629 -0.87 15.54 -6.99
CA LEU A 629 -0.92 16.73 -7.85
C LEU A 629 -2.20 17.57 -7.65
N GLU A 630 -3.30 16.97 -7.20
CA GLU A 630 -4.59 17.64 -7.09
C GLU A 630 -4.98 17.84 -5.62
N PRO A 631 -5.24 19.09 -5.18
CA PRO A 631 -5.79 19.35 -3.85
C PRO A 631 -7.28 18.94 -3.78
N VAL A 632 -7.80 18.84 -2.56
CA VAL A 632 -9.23 18.66 -2.31
C VAL A 632 -9.90 20.02 -2.22
N ALA A 633 -11.08 20.19 -2.84
CA ALA A 633 -11.86 21.43 -2.70
C ALA A 633 -12.28 21.64 -1.23
N LEU A 634 -11.94 22.80 -0.65
CA LEU A 634 -12.30 23.22 0.71
C LEU A 634 -13.78 23.57 0.79
#